data_be61046c78fb4526a5c0921e96d12c91
#
_entry.id   be61046c78fb4526a5c0921e96d12c91
#
_cell.length_a   1.000
_cell.length_b   1.000
_cell.length_c   1.000
_cell.angle_alpha   90.00
_cell.angle_beta   90.00
_cell.angle_gamma   90.00
#
_symmetry.space_group_name_H-M   'P 1'
#
loop_
_entity.id
_entity.type
_entity.pdbx_description
1 polymer ?
#
loop_
_entity_poly.entity_id
_entity_poly.type
_entity_poly.pdbx_seq_one_letter_code
_entity_poly.pdbx_strand_id
1 'polypeptide(L)'
;MNRKVVTALLILFPLWIYAQVGDYRNSLSIGGNTGYILSNVGFDPKVSQSLHSGITAGLSVRYVCEKYFNTICSIYGEINYASTGWKQDIRTATDKPVINTNGSAEKYSRTLNYLQIPVFAHLAWGREQKGFNFFAQAGPQIGILLNEKVISNYDTPNLLNDGTGRSNTIVKQESMPVEKKFDYGIAAGLGAEWSMRRIGHILLEARYYYGLGNIYGNSKKDFFGKSNNSNIIIKLTYLYDIVKNKNNK
;
A
#
# COMPACT_ATOMS: atom_id res chain seq x y z
N MET A 1 41.18 -10.46 6.54
CA MET A 1 40.61 -11.55 5.73
C MET A 1 41.40 -11.62 4.42
N ASN A 2 42.06 -12.72 4.12
CA ASN A 2 43.01 -12.84 3.00
C ASN A 2 42.28 -12.67 1.65
N ARG A 3 42.76 -11.75 0.79
CA ARG A 3 42.22 -11.49 -0.57
C ARG A 3 42.01 -12.78 -1.38
N LYS A 4 42.91 -13.77 -1.21
CA LYS A 4 42.82 -15.07 -1.87
C LYS A 4 41.60 -15.92 -1.45
N VAL A 5 41.14 -15.78 -0.19
CA VAL A 5 39.95 -16.48 0.32
C VAL A 5 38.66 -15.85 -0.24
N VAL A 6 38.62 -14.54 -0.36
CA VAL A 6 37.48 -13.83 -0.98
C VAL A 6 37.35 -14.15 -2.46
N THR A 7 38.48 -14.23 -3.17
CA THR A 7 38.48 -14.59 -4.59
C THR A 7 38.08 -16.06 -4.80
N ALA A 8 38.49 -16.97 -3.93
CA ALA A 8 38.08 -18.39 -3.97
C ALA A 8 36.59 -18.56 -3.65
N LEU A 9 36.03 -17.77 -2.71
CA LEU A 9 34.57 -17.74 -2.43
C LEU A 9 33.76 -17.22 -3.60
N LEU A 10 34.24 -16.20 -4.31
CA LEU A 10 33.61 -15.64 -5.49
C LEU A 10 33.61 -16.56 -6.72
N ILE A 11 34.64 -17.42 -6.84
CA ILE A 11 34.76 -18.41 -7.93
C ILE A 11 33.87 -19.64 -7.65
N LEU A 12 33.57 -19.95 -6.39
CA LEU A 12 32.68 -21.06 -6.01
C LEU A 12 31.18 -20.71 -6.13
N PHE A 13 30.83 -19.44 -6.18
CA PHE A 13 29.44 -18.98 -6.29
C PHE A 13 28.74 -19.36 -7.62
N PRO A 14 29.38 -19.37 -8.80
CA PRO A 14 28.70 -19.73 -10.05
C PRO A 14 28.46 -21.23 -10.25
N LEU A 15 29.03 -22.11 -9.45
CA LEU A 15 28.83 -23.56 -9.61
C LEU A 15 27.48 -24.08 -9.09
N TRP A 16 26.67 -23.22 -8.46
CA TRP A 16 25.36 -23.58 -7.92
C TRP A 16 24.18 -23.06 -8.75
N ILE A 17 24.46 -22.37 -9.85
CA ILE A 17 23.42 -21.92 -10.78
C ILE A 17 23.13 -23.06 -11.79
N TYR A 18 22.58 -24.17 -11.31
CA TYR A 18 21.75 -24.97 -12.16
C TYR A 18 20.49 -24.13 -12.44
N ALA A 19 20.27 -23.75 -13.68
CA ALA A 19 19.00 -23.21 -14.13
C ALA A 19 17.94 -24.28 -13.88
N GLN A 20 17.26 -24.21 -12.74
CA GLN A 20 16.20 -25.13 -12.40
C GLN A 20 15.02 -24.79 -13.29
N VAL A 21 14.71 -25.70 -14.20
CA VAL A 21 13.50 -25.57 -15.02
C VAL A 21 12.31 -25.79 -14.09
N GLY A 22 11.51 -24.76 -13.88
CA GLY A 22 10.27 -24.85 -13.11
C GLY A 22 9.23 -25.68 -13.85
N ASP A 23 8.34 -26.30 -13.12
CA ASP A 23 7.15 -26.92 -13.70
C ASP A 23 6.22 -25.84 -14.23
N TYR A 24 6.04 -25.83 -15.56
CA TYR A 24 5.14 -24.86 -16.19
C TYR A 24 3.70 -25.01 -15.68
N ARG A 25 3.08 -23.90 -15.36
CA ARG A 25 1.68 -23.80 -14.96
C ARG A 25 1.00 -22.76 -15.85
N ASN A 26 -0.23 -23.06 -16.25
CA ASN A 26 -1.05 -22.13 -17.01
C ASN A 26 -2.42 -22.09 -16.33
N SER A 27 -2.52 -21.38 -15.23
CA SER A 27 -3.79 -21.18 -14.55
C SER A 27 -4.08 -19.70 -14.38
N LEU A 28 -5.29 -19.31 -14.74
CA LEU A 28 -5.79 -17.96 -14.65
C LEU A 28 -6.95 -17.92 -13.66
N SER A 29 -6.84 -17.06 -12.67
CA SER A 29 -7.90 -16.83 -11.68
C SER A 29 -8.30 -15.35 -11.72
N ILE A 30 -9.61 -15.09 -11.61
CA ILE A 30 -10.18 -13.75 -11.53
C ILE A 30 -11.10 -13.69 -10.33
N GLY A 31 -11.18 -12.52 -9.71
CA GLY A 31 -12.09 -12.34 -8.58
C GLY A 31 -12.21 -10.92 -8.10
N GLY A 32 -12.81 -10.79 -6.93
CA GLY A 32 -13.03 -9.50 -6.27
C GLY A 32 -12.26 -9.40 -4.98
N ASN A 33 -11.95 -8.19 -4.60
CA ASN A 33 -11.28 -7.88 -3.34
C ASN A 33 -11.94 -6.71 -2.62
N THR A 34 -11.80 -6.72 -1.30
CA THR A 34 -12.18 -5.60 -0.44
C THR A 34 -11.23 -5.53 0.75
N GLY A 35 -11.07 -4.34 1.32
CA GLY A 35 -10.16 -4.18 2.44
C GLY A 35 -10.32 -2.87 3.18
N TYR A 36 -9.62 -2.79 4.30
CA TYR A 36 -9.54 -1.63 5.18
C TYR A 36 -8.15 -1.00 5.04
N ILE A 37 -8.12 0.33 4.91
CA ILE A 37 -6.91 1.11 4.72
C ILE A 37 -6.69 1.99 5.95
N LEU A 38 -5.46 1.96 6.46
CA LEU A 38 -4.94 2.96 7.39
C LEU A 38 -3.87 3.75 6.64
N SER A 39 -4.08 5.05 6.48
CA SER A 39 -3.22 5.89 5.65
C SER A 39 -2.74 7.13 6.39
N ASN A 40 -1.60 7.63 5.96
CA ASN A 40 -1.06 8.93 6.30
C ASN A 40 -0.25 9.48 5.12
N VAL A 41 0.18 10.74 5.23
CA VAL A 41 1.06 11.38 4.25
C VAL A 41 2.34 11.82 4.94
N GLY A 42 3.48 11.42 4.40
CA GLY A 42 4.79 11.81 4.90
C GLY A 42 5.12 13.25 4.49
N PHE A 43 4.85 14.22 5.36
CA PHE A 43 5.18 15.62 5.11
C PHE A 43 6.57 16.01 5.61
N ASP A 44 7.24 16.90 4.84
CA ASP A 44 8.42 17.62 5.27
C ASP A 44 8.29 19.10 4.83
N PRO A 45 8.13 20.05 5.77
CA PRO A 45 8.19 19.93 7.24
C PRO A 45 7.06 19.08 7.83
N LYS A 46 7.32 18.44 8.97
CA LYS A 46 6.45 17.43 9.59
C LYS A 46 5.15 18.05 10.10
N VAL A 47 4.03 17.45 9.69
CA VAL A 47 2.69 17.73 10.21
C VAL A 47 2.29 16.64 11.19
N SER A 48 1.73 17.01 12.36
CA SER A 48 1.21 16.03 13.32
C SER A 48 -0.05 15.39 12.78
N GLN A 49 -0.06 14.05 12.68
CA GLN A 49 -1.14 13.27 12.09
C GLN A 49 -1.50 12.06 12.92
N SER A 50 -2.78 11.69 12.86
CA SER A 50 -3.28 10.37 13.22
C SER A 50 -3.64 9.60 11.94
N LEU A 51 -3.73 8.28 12.04
CA LEU A 51 -4.07 7.45 10.90
C LEU A 51 -5.47 7.77 10.39
N HIS A 52 -5.58 7.97 9.08
CA HIS A 52 -6.85 8.12 8.38
C HIS A 52 -7.37 6.74 7.98
N SER A 53 -8.63 6.48 8.32
CA SER A 53 -9.33 5.24 7.98
C SER A 53 -9.99 5.35 6.63
N GLY A 54 -9.80 4.36 5.78
CA GLY A 54 -10.44 4.27 4.48
C GLY A 54 -10.76 2.83 4.09
N ILE A 55 -11.36 2.66 2.92
CA ILE A 55 -11.72 1.38 2.35
C ILE A 55 -11.12 1.22 0.97
N THR A 56 -10.92 -0.02 0.55
CA THR A 56 -10.59 -0.38 -0.83
C THR A 56 -11.49 -1.50 -1.30
N ALA A 57 -11.85 -1.47 -2.57
CA ALA A 57 -12.58 -2.54 -3.23
C ALA A 57 -12.24 -2.56 -4.72
N GLY A 58 -12.22 -3.75 -5.33
CA GLY A 58 -11.88 -3.85 -6.74
C GLY A 58 -11.86 -5.27 -7.28
N LEU A 59 -11.22 -5.41 -8.42
CA LEU A 59 -11.05 -6.67 -9.12
C LEU A 59 -9.60 -7.11 -9.07
N SER A 60 -9.40 -8.42 -9.03
CA SER A 60 -8.08 -9.06 -8.97
C SER A 60 -7.95 -10.12 -10.05
N VAL A 61 -6.78 -10.21 -10.65
CA VAL A 61 -6.40 -11.22 -11.63
C VAL A 61 -5.09 -11.84 -11.22
N ARG A 62 -5.00 -13.17 -11.21
CA ARG A 62 -3.79 -13.92 -10.91
C ARG A 62 -3.49 -14.89 -12.05
N TYR A 63 -2.29 -14.81 -12.59
CA TYR A 63 -1.77 -15.76 -13.55
C TYR A 63 -0.62 -16.53 -12.92
N VAL A 64 -0.82 -17.82 -12.70
CA VAL A 64 0.23 -18.73 -12.19
C VAL A 64 1.10 -19.15 -13.37
N CYS A 65 2.38 -18.78 -13.32
CA CYS A 65 3.34 -19.03 -14.38
C CYS A 65 4.00 -20.39 -14.21
N GLU A 66 4.63 -20.62 -13.07
CA GLU A 66 5.52 -21.74 -12.84
C GLU A 66 5.52 -22.17 -11.37
N LYS A 67 5.97 -23.39 -11.14
CA LYS A 67 6.22 -23.92 -9.80
C LYS A 67 7.67 -24.40 -9.72
N TYR A 68 8.39 -23.88 -8.73
CA TYR A 68 9.74 -24.28 -8.38
C TYR A 68 9.72 -24.97 -7.01
N PHE A 69 9.94 -26.31 -6.97
CA PHE A 69 9.81 -27.09 -5.74
C PHE A 69 8.46 -26.84 -5.02
N ASN A 70 8.51 -26.17 -3.88
CA ASN A 70 7.32 -25.83 -3.09
C ASN A 70 6.84 -24.38 -3.32
N THR A 71 7.50 -23.61 -4.18
CA THR A 71 7.16 -22.21 -4.46
C THR A 71 6.35 -22.08 -5.74
N ILE A 72 5.16 -21.52 -5.63
CA ILE A 72 4.27 -21.22 -6.76
C ILE A 72 4.49 -19.74 -7.14
N CYS A 73 4.95 -19.53 -8.38
CA CYS A 73 5.24 -18.20 -8.90
C CYS A 73 4.07 -17.69 -9.75
N SER A 74 3.58 -16.51 -9.46
CA SER A 74 2.44 -15.91 -10.16
C SER A 74 2.67 -14.43 -10.41
N ILE A 75 2.02 -13.90 -11.45
CA ILE A 75 1.80 -12.47 -11.63
C ILE A 75 0.40 -12.17 -11.10
N TYR A 76 0.31 -11.15 -10.25
CA TYR A 76 -0.93 -10.74 -9.61
C TYR A 76 -1.19 -9.26 -9.88
N GLY A 77 -2.32 -8.96 -10.48
CA GLY A 77 -2.72 -7.60 -10.83
C GLY A 77 -4.09 -7.25 -10.25
N GLU A 78 -4.30 -5.99 -9.95
CA GLU A 78 -5.56 -5.50 -9.43
C GLU A 78 -5.95 -4.17 -10.06
N ILE A 79 -7.25 -3.87 -10.01
CA ILE A 79 -7.81 -2.54 -10.27
C ILE A 79 -8.74 -2.24 -9.09
N ASN A 80 -8.35 -1.26 -8.26
CA ASN A 80 -9.03 -0.97 -7.01
C ASN A 80 -9.44 0.50 -6.92
N TYR A 81 -10.64 0.75 -6.44
CA TYR A 81 -10.98 2.01 -5.81
C TYR A 81 -10.42 2.00 -4.40
N ALA A 82 -9.72 3.06 -4.01
CA ALA A 82 -9.10 3.18 -2.69
C ALA A 82 -9.30 4.58 -2.13
N SER A 83 -9.84 4.64 -0.91
CA SER A 83 -10.00 5.87 -0.14
C SER A 83 -8.83 5.98 0.84
N THR A 84 -7.94 6.93 0.62
CA THR A 84 -6.75 7.20 1.44
C THR A 84 -6.78 8.64 1.93
N GLY A 85 -5.72 9.11 2.59
CA GLY A 85 -5.61 10.49 3.02
C GLY A 85 -4.89 10.64 4.33
N TRP A 86 -5.19 11.75 5.03
CA TRP A 86 -4.63 12.01 6.36
C TRP A 86 -5.63 12.71 7.25
N LYS A 87 -5.42 12.55 8.56
CA LYS A 87 -6.16 13.22 9.60
C LYS A 87 -5.14 13.93 10.49
N GLN A 88 -5.34 15.21 10.78
CA GLN A 88 -4.45 15.93 11.67
C GLN A 88 -4.69 15.56 13.12
N ASP A 89 -3.62 15.49 13.90
CA ASP A 89 -3.64 15.44 15.35
C ASP A 89 -3.35 16.85 15.89
N ILE A 90 -4.43 17.58 16.20
CA ILE A 90 -4.40 19.00 16.56
C ILE A 90 -4.40 19.14 18.08
N ARG A 91 -3.22 19.48 18.64
CA ARG A 91 -3.01 19.58 20.08
C ARG A 91 -2.24 20.83 20.46
N THR A 92 -2.46 21.29 21.68
CA THR A 92 -1.68 22.34 22.32
C THR A 92 -0.29 21.83 22.74
N ALA A 93 0.59 22.71 23.18
CA ALA A 93 1.90 22.34 23.73
C ALA A 93 1.81 21.45 25.00
N THR A 94 0.65 21.48 25.68
CA THR A 94 0.35 20.68 26.88
C THR A 94 -0.42 19.39 26.54
N ASP A 95 -0.44 18.98 25.28
CA ASP A 95 -1.09 17.75 24.78
C ASP A 95 -2.62 17.73 24.95
N LYS A 96 -3.26 18.90 25.10
CA LYS A 96 -4.71 19.06 25.17
C LYS A 96 -5.28 19.32 23.76
N PRO A 97 -6.56 18.96 23.48
CA PRO A 97 -7.20 19.36 22.24
C PRO A 97 -7.28 20.87 22.11
N VAL A 98 -6.99 21.41 20.93
CA VAL A 98 -7.20 22.82 20.62
C VAL A 98 -8.68 23.05 20.37
N ILE A 99 -9.24 24.08 21.01
CA ILE A 99 -10.66 24.41 20.96
C ILE A 99 -10.88 25.49 19.89
N ASN A 100 -11.87 25.28 19.03
CA ASN A 100 -12.30 26.25 18.04
C ASN A 100 -13.24 27.31 18.65
N THR A 101 -13.61 28.32 17.87
CA THR A 101 -14.54 29.41 18.30
C THR A 101 -15.90 28.90 18.73
N ASN A 102 -16.32 27.69 18.34
CA ASN A 102 -17.59 27.08 18.72
C ASN A 102 -17.50 26.21 19.98
N GLY A 103 -16.38 26.24 20.71
CA GLY A 103 -16.15 25.46 21.91
C GLY A 103 -15.91 23.97 21.72
N SER A 104 -15.71 23.50 20.50
CA SER A 104 -15.39 22.09 20.17
C SER A 104 -13.94 21.92 19.74
N ALA A 105 -13.39 20.71 19.94
CA ALA A 105 -12.03 20.39 19.50
C ALA A 105 -11.89 20.54 17.98
N GLU A 106 -10.82 21.22 17.54
CA GLU A 106 -10.49 21.36 16.12
C GLU A 106 -10.25 20.01 15.48
N LYS A 107 -10.83 19.79 14.30
CA LYS A 107 -10.69 18.56 13.52
C LYS A 107 -10.46 18.90 12.06
N TYR A 108 -9.46 18.27 11.47
CA TYR A 108 -9.18 18.31 10.04
C TYR A 108 -8.91 16.93 9.51
N SER A 109 -9.56 16.59 8.41
CA SER A 109 -9.33 15.34 7.67
C SER A 109 -9.44 15.60 6.17
N ARG A 110 -8.52 15.07 5.41
CA ARG A 110 -8.55 15.12 3.96
C ARG A 110 -8.50 13.71 3.40
N THR A 111 -9.50 13.39 2.61
CA THR A 111 -9.67 12.09 1.96
C THR A 111 -9.35 12.23 0.48
N LEU A 112 -8.52 11.34 -0.02
CA LEU A 112 -8.10 11.25 -1.41
C LEU A 112 -8.56 9.91 -1.98
N ASN A 113 -9.42 9.94 -2.98
CA ASN A 113 -9.94 8.75 -3.61
C ASN A 113 -9.18 8.47 -4.89
N TYR A 114 -8.53 7.31 -4.94
CA TYR A 114 -7.70 6.87 -6.05
C TYR A 114 -8.29 5.65 -6.78
N LEU A 115 -8.07 5.61 -8.08
CA LEU A 115 -8.05 4.37 -8.84
C LEU A 115 -6.62 3.83 -8.79
N GLN A 116 -6.41 2.68 -8.15
CA GLN A 116 -5.09 2.08 -7.96
C GLN A 116 -4.94 0.82 -8.81
N ILE A 117 -3.78 0.69 -9.46
CA ILE A 117 -3.42 -0.44 -10.32
C ILE A 117 -2.07 -0.98 -9.85
N PRO A 118 -2.04 -1.89 -8.87
CA PRO A 118 -0.84 -2.62 -8.50
C PRO A 118 -0.60 -3.81 -9.42
N VAL A 119 0.67 -4.13 -9.66
CA VAL A 119 1.12 -5.36 -10.32
C VAL A 119 2.22 -5.98 -9.47
N PHE A 120 2.04 -7.23 -9.07
CA PHE A 120 2.93 -7.91 -8.14
C PHE A 120 3.56 -9.16 -8.73
N ALA A 121 4.80 -9.42 -8.37
CA ALA A 121 5.34 -10.75 -8.29
C ALA A 121 4.79 -11.41 -7.01
N HIS A 122 4.06 -12.51 -7.16
CA HIS A 122 3.39 -13.22 -6.08
C HIS A 122 4.00 -14.60 -5.93
N LEU A 123 4.52 -14.90 -4.76
CA LEU A 123 5.18 -16.15 -4.41
C LEU A 123 4.38 -16.81 -3.29
N ALA A 124 3.91 -18.04 -3.52
CA ALA A 124 3.14 -18.80 -2.53
C ALA A 124 3.82 -20.12 -2.20
N TRP A 125 3.75 -20.51 -0.94
CA TRP A 125 4.32 -21.74 -0.39
C TRP A 125 3.21 -22.55 0.29
N GLY A 126 3.08 -23.80 -0.12
CA GLY A 126 2.10 -24.73 0.46
C GLY A 126 1.44 -25.62 -0.56
N ARG A 127 0.15 -25.90 -0.38
CA ARG A 127 -0.60 -26.86 -1.21
C ARG A 127 -1.30 -26.14 -2.36
N GLU A 128 -0.94 -26.49 -3.59
CA GLU A 128 -1.42 -25.85 -4.82
C GLU A 128 -2.94 -25.94 -5.03
N GLN A 129 -3.57 -27.09 -4.77
CA GLN A 129 -4.97 -27.35 -5.17
C GLN A 129 -5.97 -27.37 -4.04
N LYS A 130 -5.55 -27.72 -2.83
CA LYS A 130 -6.42 -27.84 -1.65
C LYS A 130 -5.62 -27.66 -0.37
N GLY A 131 -5.97 -26.67 0.42
CA GLY A 131 -5.39 -26.43 1.73
C GLY A 131 -4.86 -25.04 1.89
N PHE A 132 -4.01 -24.86 2.87
CA PHE A 132 -3.42 -23.58 3.25
C PHE A 132 -2.10 -23.34 2.52
N ASN A 133 -1.92 -22.09 2.05
CA ASN A 133 -0.69 -21.55 1.54
C ASN A 133 -0.38 -20.24 2.27
N PHE A 134 0.89 -19.97 2.47
CA PHE A 134 1.36 -18.64 2.81
C PHE A 134 1.92 -17.99 1.55
N PHE A 135 1.79 -16.66 1.43
CA PHE A 135 2.36 -15.97 0.29
C PHE A 135 3.02 -14.65 0.69
N ALA A 136 3.95 -14.24 -0.14
CA ALA A 136 4.51 -12.90 -0.16
C ALA A 136 4.37 -12.33 -1.55
N GLN A 137 4.13 -11.04 -1.64
CA GLN A 137 4.06 -10.35 -2.92
C GLN A 137 4.66 -8.96 -2.81
N ALA A 138 5.26 -8.50 -3.91
CA ALA A 138 5.81 -7.16 -4.01
C ALA A 138 5.79 -6.69 -5.47
N GLY A 139 5.66 -5.38 -5.65
CA GLY A 139 5.70 -4.80 -6.98
C GLY A 139 5.32 -3.32 -7.02
N PRO A 140 5.34 -2.74 -8.21
CA PRO A 140 4.93 -1.36 -8.43
C PRO A 140 3.42 -1.21 -8.29
N GLN A 141 3.02 -0.03 -7.84
CA GLN A 141 1.63 0.40 -7.79
C GLN A 141 1.54 1.82 -8.33
N ILE A 142 0.59 2.04 -9.23
CA ILE A 142 0.23 3.35 -9.72
C ILE A 142 -1.18 3.71 -9.23
N GLY A 143 -1.42 5.01 -9.08
CA GLY A 143 -2.70 5.55 -8.63
C GLY A 143 -3.09 6.80 -9.42
N ILE A 144 -4.36 6.93 -9.74
CA ILE A 144 -4.93 8.12 -10.38
C ILE A 144 -5.93 8.72 -9.41
N LEU A 145 -5.70 9.96 -9.00
CA LEU A 145 -6.62 10.69 -8.12
C LEU A 145 -7.93 10.99 -8.87
N LEU A 146 -9.02 10.49 -8.34
CA LEU A 146 -10.37 10.71 -8.89
C LEU A 146 -11.00 11.97 -8.30
N ASN A 147 -10.98 12.09 -6.98
CA ASN A 147 -11.47 13.25 -6.26
C ASN A 147 -10.83 13.38 -4.90
N GLU A 148 -11.00 14.54 -4.28
CA GLU A 148 -10.61 14.83 -2.92
C GLU A 148 -11.78 15.40 -2.13
N LYS A 149 -11.79 15.13 -0.81
CA LYS A 149 -12.79 15.67 0.13
C LYS A 149 -12.08 16.17 1.37
N VAL A 150 -12.33 17.42 1.73
CA VAL A 150 -11.84 18.04 2.97
C VAL A 150 -12.99 18.15 3.95
N ILE A 151 -12.72 17.79 5.20
CA ILE A 151 -13.65 17.96 6.33
C ILE A 151 -12.90 18.72 7.42
N SER A 152 -13.38 19.92 7.72
CA SER A 152 -12.92 20.79 8.81
C SER A 152 -14.11 21.30 9.60
N ASN A 153 -13.95 21.49 10.90
CA ASN A 153 -14.98 22.08 11.78
C ASN A 153 -14.60 23.48 12.26
N TYR A 154 -13.66 24.14 11.59
CA TYR A 154 -13.23 25.51 11.83
C TYR A 154 -12.94 26.20 10.49
N ASP A 155 -13.06 27.54 10.47
CA ASP A 155 -12.71 28.36 9.30
C ASP A 155 -11.26 28.83 9.35
N THR A 156 -10.78 29.16 10.55
CA THR A 156 -9.41 29.63 10.79
C THR A 156 -8.76 28.78 11.87
N PRO A 157 -7.53 28.25 11.63
CA PRO A 157 -6.79 27.52 12.64
C PRO A 157 -6.43 28.40 13.84
N ASN A 158 -6.55 27.88 15.05
CA ASN A 158 -6.11 28.59 16.24
C ASN A 158 -4.58 28.48 16.39
N LEU A 159 -3.87 29.55 16.02
CA LEU A 159 -2.40 29.67 16.11
C LEU A 159 -1.94 30.60 17.22
N LEU A 160 -2.77 30.85 18.23
CA LEU A 160 -2.43 31.73 19.36
C LEU A 160 -1.24 31.19 20.17
N ASN A 161 -0.34 32.07 20.57
CA ASN A 161 0.84 31.71 21.38
C ASN A 161 0.59 31.81 22.90
N ASP A 162 -0.66 31.79 23.33
CA ASP A 162 -1.10 31.91 24.72
C ASP A 162 -1.23 30.54 25.43
N GLY A 163 -0.79 29.46 24.77
CA GLY A 163 -0.90 28.09 25.27
C GLY A 163 -2.22 27.40 24.91
N THR A 164 -3.18 28.10 24.30
CA THR A 164 -4.45 27.55 23.80
C THR A 164 -4.38 27.17 22.33
N GLY A 165 -3.43 27.70 21.58
CA GLY A 165 -3.22 27.45 20.18
C GLY A 165 -2.50 26.13 19.90
N ARG A 166 -2.35 25.84 18.61
CA ARG A 166 -1.70 24.61 18.11
C ARG A 166 -0.21 24.59 18.40
N SER A 167 0.29 23.46 18.90
CA SER A 167 1.73 23.21 19.06
C SER A 167 2.43 23.08 17.70
N ASN A 168 1.78 22.49 16.70
CA ASN A 168 2.26 22.46 15.33
C ASN A 168 1.59 23.58 14.53
N THR A 169 2.37 24.60 14.17
CA THR A 169 1.92 25.79 13.42
C THR A 169 1.92 25.60 11.89
N ILE A 170 2.29 24.41 11.41
CA ILE A 170 2.29 24.11 9.97
C ILE A 170 0.86 23.79 9.54
N VAL A 171 0.23 24.72 8.84
CA VAL A 171 -1.18 24.64 8.38
C VAL A 171 -1.34 24.76 6.86
N LYS A 172 -0.24 24.92 6.13
CA LYS A 172 -0.29 25.09 4.65
C LYS A 172 -1.00 23.96 3.92
N GLN A 173 -0.87 22.70 4.39
CA GLN A 173 -1.54 21.54 3.82
C GLN A 173 -3.07 21.62 3.84
N GLU A 174 -3.64 22.48 4.67
CA GLU A 174 -5.09 22.68 4.77
C GLU A 174 -5.65 23.47 3.58
N SER A 175 -4.88 24.45 3.07
CA SER A 175 -5.29 25.35 2.00
C SER A 175 -4.73 24.99 0.62
N MET A 176 -3.67 24.17 0.55
CA MET A 176 -3.05 23.78 -0.73
C MET A 176 -3.92 22.74 -1.45
N PRO A 177 -4.21 22.92 -2.76
CA PRO A 177 -4.85 21.88 -3.57
C PRO A 177 -3.87 20.74 -3.85
N VAL A 178 -4.38 19.52 -4.05
CA VAL A 178 -3.56 18.41 -4.54
C VAL A 178 -3.28 18.60 -6.03
N GLU A 179 -2.03 18.95 -6.35
CA GLU A 179 -1.61 19.25 -7.72
C GLU A 179 -1.37 18.00 -8.56
N LYS A 180 -0.77 16.97 -7.94
CA LYS A 180 -0.38 15.74 -8.62
C LYS A 180 -1.51 14.71 -8.54
N LYS A 181 -2.18 14.51 -9.68
CA LYS A 181 -3.23 13.50 -9.81
C LYS A 181 -2.69 12.08 -9.97
N PHE A 182 -1.42 11.94 -10.33
CA PHE A 182 -0.76 10.67 -10.53
C PHE A 182 0.15 10.34 -9.34
N ASP A 183 -0.13 9.22 -8.69
CA ASP A 183 0.67 8.65 -7.61
C ASP A 183 1.34 7.38 -8.09
N TYR A 184 2.55 7.13 -7.64
CA TYR A 184 3.30 5.92 -7.95
C TYR A 184 4.19 5.53 -6.79
N GLY A 185 4.40 4.24 -6.63
CA GLY A 185 5.19 3.74 -5.52
C GLY A 185 5.38 2.24 -5.57
N ILE A 186 5.83 1.69 -4.46
CA ILE A 186 6.07 0.28 -4.26
C ILE A 186 5.12 -0.22 -3.18
N ALA A 187 4.52 -1.39 -3.43
CA ALA A 187 3.73 -2.08 -2.44
C ALA A 187 4.31 -3.48 -2.19
N ALA A 188 4.28 -3.91 -0.95
CA ALA A 188 4.66 -5.26 -0.54
C ALA A 188 3.66 -5.79 0.48
N GLY A 189 3.37 -7.08 0.42
CA GLY A 189 2.38 -7.71 1.29
C GLY A 189 2.74 -9.16 1.60
N LEU A 190 2.19 -9.61 2.72
CA LEU A 190 2.23 -10.99 3.18
C LEU A 190 0.81 -11.45 3.46
N GLY A 191 0.54 -12.73 3.25
CA GLY A 191 -0.78 -13.24 3.51
C GLY A 191 -0.86 -14.75 3.58
N ALA A 192 -2.09 -15.19 3.80
CA ALA A 192 -2.48 -16.59 3.79
C ALA A 192 -3.59 -16.81 2.77
N GLU A 193 -3.52 -17.90 2.06
CA GLU A 193 -4.49 -18.32 1.07
C GLU A 193 -5.07 -19.67 1.45
N TRP A 194 -6.38 -19.79 1.39
CA TRP A 194 -7.09 -21.05 1.49
C TRP A 194 -7.61 -21.45 0.12
N SER A 195 -7.00 -22.48 -0.46
CA SER A 195 -7.37 -23.04 -1.76
C SER A 195 -8.41 -24.14 -1.59
N MET A 196 -9.52 -24.04 -2.31
CA MET A 196 -10.62 -25.00 -2.31
C MET A 196 -10.84 -25.55 -3.73
N ARG A 197 -10.70 -26.85 -3.91
CA ARG A 197 -10.64 -27.57 -5.22
C ARG A 197 -11.84 -27.32 -6.08
N ARG A 198 -12.71 -26.63 -6.14
CA ARG A 198 -13.81 -26.34 -7.08
C ARG A 198 -14.47 -25.00 -6.83
N ILE A 199 -14.14 -24.41 -5.71
CA ILE A 199 -14.80 -23.19 -5.25
C ILE A 199 -13.92 -21.98 -5.58
N GLY A 200 -12.58 -22.15 -5.50
CA GLY A 200 -11.62 -21.07 -5.72
C GLY A 200 -10.69 -20.83 -4.54
N HIS A 201 -10.24 -19.62 -4.36
CA HIS A 201 -9.23 -19.24 -3.39
C HIS A 201 -9.71 -18.04 -2.57
N ILE A 202 -9.56 -18.14 -1.26
CA ILE A 202 -9.76 -17.00 -0.36
C ILE A 202 -8.39 -16.56 0.17
N LEU A 203 -8.03 -15.31 -0.03
CA LEU A 203 -6.76 -14.72 0.40
C LEU A 203 -7.04 -13.66 1.46
N LEU A 204 -6.28 -13.72 2.55
CA LEU A 204 -6.20 -12.67 3.56
C LEU A 204 -4.78 -12.09 3.51
N GLU A 205 -4.67 -10.79 3.35
CA GLU A 205 -3.41 -10.08 3.12
C GLU A 205 -3.26 -8.88 4.04
N ALA A 206 -2.03 -8.66 4.51
CA ALA A 206 -1.58 -7.40 5.07
C ALA A 206 -0.53 -6.80 4.11
N ARG A 207 -0.80 -5.59 3.62
CA ARG A 207 0.02 -4.89 2.59
C ARG A 207 0.44 -3.54 3.11
N TYR A 208 1.69 -3.16 2.80
CA TYR A 208 2.20 -1.82 2.97
C TYR A 208 2.48 -1.20 1.60
N TYR A 209 2.02 0.03 1.41
CA TYR A 209 2.31 0.85 0.24
C TYR A 209 3.14 2.07 0.64
N TYR A 210 4.19 2.33 -0.10
CA TYR A 210 5.02 3.52 0.02
C TYR A 210 5.03 4.29 -1.30
N GLY A 211 4.42 5.48 -1.30
CA GLY A 211 4.42 6.38 -2.43
C GLY A 211 5.80 7.02 -2.63
N LEU A 212 6.26 7.04 -3.85
CA LEU A 212 7.50 7.72 -4.27
C LEU A 212 7.21 9.11 -4.83
N GLY A 213 5.97 9.32 -5.28
CA GLY A 213 5.49 10.62 -5.75
C GLY A 213 5.03 11.52 -4.59
N ASN A 214 5.14 12.84 -4.78
CA ASN A 214 4.54 13.82 -3.88
C ASN A 214 3.13 14.20 -4.38
N ILE A 215 2.19 14.39 -3.46
CA ILE A 215 0.81 14.85 -3.78
C ILE A 215 0.77 16.34 -4.09
N TYR A 216 1.67 17.12 -3.52
CA TYR A 216 1.94 18.52 -3.88
C TYR A 216 3.07 18.57 -4.91
N GLY A 217 3.44 19.76 -5.37
CA GLY A 217 4.53 19.94 -6.33
C GLY A 217 5.90 19.49 -5.79
N ASN A 218 6.89 19.43 -6.68
CA ASN A 218 8.28 19.06 -6.37
C ASN A 218 9.25 20.22 -6.61
N SER A 219 8.75 21.44 -6.78
CA SER A 219 9.62 22.58 -7.04
C SER A 219 10.27 23.09 -5.75
N LYS A 220 11.44 23.73 -5.86
CA LYS A 220 12.08 24.41 -4.73
C LYS A 220 11.22 25.54 -4.13
N LYS A 221 10.14 25.92 -4.80
CA LYS A 221 9.18 26.95 -4.36
C LYS A 221 8.03 26.37 -3.55
N ASP A 222 7.85 25.05 -3.57
CA ASP A 222 6.79 24.41 -2.82
C ASP A 222 7.09 24.43 -1.34
N PHE A 223 6.05 24.60 -0.54
CA PHE A 223 6.19 24.63 0.92
C PHE A 223 6.67 23.30 1.48
N PHE A 224 6.19 22.19 0.90
CA PHE A 224 6.58 20.85 1.32
C PHE A 224 7.60 20.26 0.35
N GLY A 225 8.80 19.95 0.86
CA GLY A 225 9.82 19.20 0.12
C GLY A 225 9.44 17.72 -0.06
N LYS A 226 8.56 17.19 0.82
CA LYS A 226 8.05 15.84 0.77
C LYS A 226 6.56 15.82 1.15
N SER A 227 5.77 15.05 0.40
CA SER A 227 4.34 14.82 0.66
C SER A 227 3.87 13.52 0.01
N ASN A 228 4.41 12.38 0.45
CA ASN A 228 4.15 11.08 -0.16
C ASN A 228 3.14 10.25 0.63
N ASN A 229 2.31 9.49 -0.08
CA ASN A 229 1.34 8.57 0.50
C ASN A 229 2.01 7.38 1.19
N SER A 230 1.47 6.95 2.32
CA SER A 230 1.89 5.75 3.04
C SER A 230 0.66 5.04 3.60
N ASN A 231 0.44 3.79 3.20
CA ASN A 231 -0.79 3.07 3.52
C ASN A 231 -0.49 1.67 4.05
N ILE A 232 -1.20 1.29 5.12
CA ILE A 232 -1.30 -0.10 5.59
C ILE A 232 -2.68 -0.59 5.18
N ILE A 233 -2.76 -1.74 4.52
CA ILE A 233 -3.99 -2.29 3.97
C ILE A 233 -4.17 -3.71 4.49
N ILE A 234 -5.34 -4.00 5.06
CA ILE A 234 -5.77 -5.37 5.38
C ILE A 234 -6.85 -5.71 4.37
N LYS A 235 -6.64 -6.76 3.59
CA LYS A 235 -7.46 -7.09 2.43
C LYS A 235 -7.92 -8.54 2.44
N LEU A 236 -9.17 -8.75 2.05
CA LEU A 236 -9.76 -10.04 1.74
C LEU A 236 -10.02 -10.12 0.23
N THR A 237 -9.56 -11.19 -0.39
CA THR A 237 -9.75 -11.44 -1.83
C THR A 237 -10.34 -12.82 -2.04
N TYR A 238 -11.30 -12.91 -2.96
CA TYR A 238 -11.79 -14.17 -3.49
C TYR A 238 -11.42 -14.29 -4.95
N LEU A 239 -10.79 -15.42 -5.33
CA LEU A 239 -10.40 -15.72 -6.71
C LEU A 239 -11.07 -17.02 -7.17
N TYR A 240 -11.60 -16.99 -8.38
CA TYR A 240 -12.13 -18.14 -9.08
C TYR A 240 -11.25 -18.52 -10.27
N ASP A 241 -10.91 -19.81 -10.41
CA ASP A 241 -10.07 -20.29 -11.50
C ASP A 241 -10.87 -20.44 -12.78
N ILE A 242 -10.53 -19.67 -13.80
CA ILE A 242 -11.12 -19.75 -15.15
C ILE A 242 -10.40 -20.81 -15.98
N VAL A 243 -9.06 -20.77 -15.94
CA VAL A 243 -8.20 -21.74 -16.62
C VAL A 243 -7.44 -22.51 -15.56
N LYS A 244 -7.54 -23.83 -15.58
CA LYS A 244 -6.77 -24.73 -14.71
C LYS A 244 -5.79 -25.54 -15.56
N ASN A 245 -4.56 -25.63 -15.11
CA ASN A 245 -3.61 -26.55 -15.71
C ASN A 245 -4.13 -27.99 -15.54
N LYS A 246 -4.39 -28.68 -16.62
CA LYS A 246 -4.58 -30.12 -16.62
C LYS A 246 -3.18 -30.74 -16.57
N ASN A 247 -2.77 -31.22 -15.40
CA ASN A 247 -1.61 -32.11 -15.32
C ASN A 247 -1.94 -33.32 -16.19
N ASN A 248 -1.48 -33.36 -17.43
CA ASN A 248 -1.35 -34.59 -18.17
C ASN A 248 -0.27 -35.40 -17.45
N LYS A 249 -0.69 -36.36 -16.62
CA LYS A 249 0.14 -37.49 -16.24
C LYS A 249 0.25 -38.42 -17.43
#